data_0f63875d617718f6e55bac46214ba2e2
#
_entry.id   0f63875d617718f6e55bac46214ba2e2
#
_cell.length_a   1.000
_cell.length_b   1.000
_cell.length_c   1.000
_cell.angle_alpha   90.00
_cell.angle_beta   90.00
_cell.angle_gamma   90.00
#
_symmetry.space_group_name_H-M   'P 1'
#
loop_
_entity.id
_entity.type
_entity.pdbx_description
1 polymer ?
#
loop_
_entity_poly.entity_id
_entity_poly.type
_entity_poly.pdbx_seq_one_letter_code
_entity_poly.pdbx_strand_id
1 'polypeptide(L)'
;MLPLLLSNVSCSQETGAETRIIAHRGAWKTQGLPENSIAALKHAIELGCYGAEFDVHMTLDSVPVVNHDADFMGMDIEHTNYADLLSVSLPNGEKIPTLEAYLKEGLQQDKTRMILEIKKAPSGKGHTLLLTEKAVALVKQLGGEDQVEYITFDFDAGVLVSQLTPGSEVAYLNGDLAPSEAKKSGYTSIDYNIKVYRNHPEWIEEAHKENMTVNVWTVNTEEDMMDMIQKKVDFITTNEPERLFDLLSAQK
;
A
#
# COMPACT_ATOMS: atom_id res chain seq x y z
N MET A 1 26.21 51.70 -31.10
CA MET A 1 26.21 50.24 -31.08
C MET A 1 25.86 49.79 -29.68
N LEU A 2 24.64 49.33 -29.49
CA LEU A 2 24.11 48.82 -28.22
C LEU A 2 24.13 47.29 -28.29
N PRO A 3 24.68 46.55 -27.32
CA PRO A 3 24.64 45.10 -27.37
C PRO A 3 23.27 44.57 -26.94
N LEU A 4 22.70 43.73 -27.79
CA LEU A 4 21.49 42.93 -27.47
C LEU A 4 21.85 41.90 -26.41
N LEU A 5 21.30 42.02 -25.24
CA LEU A 5 21.27 40.96 -24.20
C LEU A 5 20.25 39.92 -24.60
N LEU A 6 20.69 38.79 -25.11
CA LEU A 6 19.89 37.58 -25.26
C LEU A 6 19.67 36.95 -23.85
N SER A 7 18.50 37.11 -23.30
CA SER A 7 18.06 36.38 -22.12
C SER A 7 17.80 34.93 -22.50
N ASN A 8 18.69 34.00 -22.10
CA ASN A 8 18.41 32.57 -22.11
C ASN A 8 17.32 32.26 -21.06
N VAL A 9 16.13 32.06 -21.54
CA VAL A 9 15.08 31.43 -20.72
C VAL A 9 15.45 29.95 -20.62
N SER A 10 16.08 29.58 -19.53
CA SER A 10 16.26 28.18 -19.13
C SER A 10 14.89 27.64 -18.79
N CYS A 11 14.31 26.85 -19.69
CA CYS A 11 13.17 26.01 -19.36
C CYS A 11 13.70 24.92 -18.41
N SER A 12 13.54 25.13 -17.11
CA SER A 12 13.71 24.05 -16.14
C SER A 12 12.61 23.04 -16.45
N GLN A 13 12.99 21.92 -17.06
CA GLN A 13 12.16 20.71 -17.04
C GLN A 13 12.02 20.35 -15.54
N GLU A 14 10.86 20.57 -14.97
CA GLU A 14 10.47 19.91 -13.74
C GLU A 14 10.45 18.41 -14.07
N THR A 15 11.49 17.71 -13.65
CA THR A 15 11.51 16.25 -13.64
C THR A 15 10.53 15.85 -12.55
N GLY A 16 9.26 15.70 -12.92
CA GLY A 16 8.27 15.08 -12.04
C GLY A 16 8.83 13.73 -11.57
N ALA A 17 8.64 13.40 -10.29
CA ALA A 17 9.07 12.12 -9.76
C ALA A 17 8.49 10.98 -10.63
N GLU A 18 9.32 9.97 -10.93
CA GLU A 18 8.90 8.81 -11.73
C GLU A 18 7.87 8.00 -10.91
N THR A 19 6.78 7.57 -11.55
CA THR A 19 5.79 6.68 -10.92
C THR A 19 6.45 5.39 -10.43
N ARG A 20 6.17 4.99 -9.20
CA ARG A 20 6.77 3.82 -8.53
C ARG A 20 5.75 2.68 -8.40
N ILE A 21 6.24 1.46 -8.27
CA ILE A 21 5.47 0.22 -8.31
C ILE A 21 5.22 -0.31 -6.92
N ILE A 22 3.94 -0.56 -6.58
CA ILE A 22 3.54 -1.32 -5.40
C ILE A 22 2.93 -2.65 -5.86
N ALA A 23 3.50 -3.76 -5.40
CA ALA A 23 2.98 -5.09 -5.68
C ALA A 23 1.79 -5.38 -4.76
N HIS A 24 0.58 -5.48 -5.32
CA HIS A 24 -0.68 -5.74 -4.60
C HIS A 24 -0.69 -7.17 -4.05
N ARG A 25 -0.74 -7.33 -2.74
CA ARG A 25 -0.64 -8.60 -2.01
C ARG A 25 0.66 -9.37 -2.30
N GLY A 26 1.76 -8.63 -2.54
CA GLY A 26 3.02 -9.12 -3.06
C GLY A 26 3.02 -9.37 -4.56
N ALA A 27 4.15 -9.82 -5.12
CA ALA A 27 4.29 -10.17 -6.54
C ALA A 27 3.96 -11.66 -6.75
N TRP A 28 2.68 -11.99 -6.74
CA TRP A 28 2.21 -13.36 -6.70
C TRP A 28 1.88 -13.97 -8.07
N LYS A 29 1.34 -13.14 -8.99
CA LYS A 29 0.58 -13.62 -10.14
C LYS A 29 1.42 -14.33 -11.18
N THR A 30 2.52 -13.74 -11.62
CA THR A 30 3.37 -14.29 -12.70
C THR A 30 4.03 -15.60 -12.30
N GLN A 31 4.38 -15.76 -11.03
CA GLN A 31 4.98 -17.00 -10.50
C GLN A 31 3.95 -18.02 -10.00
N GLY A 32 2.64 -17.68 -10.03
CA GLY A 32 1.60 -18.55 -9.49
C GLY A 32 1.71 -18.79 -7.99
N LEU A 33 2.25 -17.81 -7.25
CA LEU A 33 2.37 -17.85 -5.81
C LEU A 33 1.01 -17.49 -5.16
N PRO A 34 0.72 -17.90 -3.93
CA PRO A 34 -0.44 -17.39 -3.22
C PRO A 34 -0.26 -15.89 -2.89
N GLU A 35 -1.31 -15.09 -3.08
CA GLU A 35 -1.34 -13.71 -2.59
C GLU A 35 -1.17 -13.67 -1.07
N ASN A 36 -0.62 -12.57 -0.53
CA ASN A 36 -0.37 -12.42 0.91
C ASN A 36 0.56 -13.49 1.54
N SER A 37 1.27 -14.27 0.73
CA SER A 37 2.25 -15.26 1.21
C SER A 37 3.63 -14.63 1.41
N ILE A 38 4.46 -15.27 2.23
CA ILE A 38 5.87 -14.89 2.38
C ILE A 38 6.61 -15.01 1.03
N ALA A 39 6.26 -16.02 0.21
CA ALA A 39 6.85 -16.19 -1.11
C ALA A 39 6.53 -15.02 -2.05
N ALA A 40 5.28 -14.50 -2.04
CA ALA A 40 4.89 -13.35 -2.85
C ALA A 40 5.58 -12.06 -2.39
N LEU A 41 5.77 -11.86 -1.07
CA LEU A 41 6.57 -10.77 -0.52
C LEU A 41 8.01 -10.84 -1.02
N LYS A 42 8.66 -12.00 -0.90
CA LYS A 42 10.05 -12.20 -1.36
C LYS A 42 10.21 -11.88 -2.83
N HIS A 43 9.27 -12.31 -3.65
CA HIS A 43 9.32 -12.02 -5.08
C HIS A 43 9.15 -10.52 -5.38
N ALA A 44 8.29 -9.79 -4.65
CA ALA A 44 8.20 -8.34 -4.77
C ALA A 44 9.52 -7.62 -4.40
N ILE A 45 10.22 -8.11 -3.37
CA ILE A 45 11.54 -7.63 -2.96
C ILE A 45 12.59 -7.94 -4.03
N GLU A 46 12.60 -9.14 -4.59
CA GLU A 46 13.51 -9.58 -5.65
C GLU A 46 13.35 -8.74 -6.94
N LEU A 47 12.11 -8.40 -7.30
CA LEU A 47 11.80 -7.52 -8.42
C LEU A 47 12.26 -6.08 -8.18
N GLY A 48 12.46 -5.68 -6.93
CA GLY A 48 12.78 -4.30 -6.57
C GLY A 48 11.59 -3.36 -6.62
N CYS A 49 10.39 -3.84 -6.35
CA CYS A 49 9.21 -2.98 -6.17
C CYS A 49 9.47 -1.93 -5.09
N TYR A 50 8.92 -0.72 -5.27
CA TYR A 50 8.94 0.28 -4.21
C TYR A 50 8.28 -0.23 -2.94
N GLY A 51 7.12 -0.88 -3.06
CA GLY A 51 6.39 -1.45 -1.96
C GLY A 51 5.80 -2.82 -2.28
N ALA A 52 5.62 -3.62 -1.23
CA ALA A 52 4.80 -4.82 -1.23
C ALA A 52 3.61 -4.57 -0.28
N GLU A 53 2.43 -4.51 -0.85
CA GLU A 53 1.20 -4.33 -0.09
C GLU A 53 0.70 -5.69 0.43
N PHE A 54 0.08 -5.67 1.61
CA PHE A 54 -0.47 -6.86 2.27
C PHE A 54 -1.56 -6.49 3.29
N ASP A 55 -2.51 -7.39 3.46
CA ASP A 55 -3.74 -7.21 4.24
C ASP A 55 -3.67 -7.84 5.62
N VAL A 56 -4.12 -7.15 6.67
CA VAL A 56 -4.04 -7.65 8.05
C VAL A 56 -5.42 -7.74 8.68
N HIS A 57 -5.75 -8.95 9.18
CA HIS A 57 -6.88 -9.26 10.05
C HIS A 57 -6.41 -9.69 11.43
N MET A 58 -7.34 -9.89 12.36
CA MET A 58 -7.03 -10.38 13.71
C MET A 58 -7.90 -11.58 14.07
N THR A 59 -7.27 -12.62 14.61
CA THR A 59 -7.95 -13.85 15.06
C THR A 59 -8.72 -13.66 16.37
N LEU A 60 -9.53 -14.65 16.75
CA LEU A 60 -10.27 -14.68 18.02
C LEU A 60 -9.37 -14.51 19.24
N ASP A 61 -8.19 -15.14 19.23
CA ASP A 61 -7.18 -15.02 20.28
C ASP A 61 -6.22 -13.82 20.09
N SER A 62 -6.68 -12.85 19.28
CA SER A 62 -6.03 -11.56 19.08
C SER A 62 -4.62 -11.62 18.45
N VAL A 63 -4.36 -12.58 17.59
CA VAL A 63 -3.15 -12.68 16.77
C VAL A 63 -3.39 -11.97 15.44
N PRO A 64 -2.64 -10.91 15.07
CA PRO A 64 -2.71 -10.33 13.73
C PRO A 64 -2.14 -11.30 12.69
N VAL A 65 -2.91 -11.55 11.61
CA VAL A 65 -2.57 -12.48 10.52
C VAL A 65 -2.69 -11.79 9.17
N VAL A 66 -1.96 -12.30 8.16
CA VAL A 66 -1.93 -11.71 6.82
C VAL A 66 -2.81 -12.53 5.88
N ASN A 67 -3.91 -11.94 5.44
CA ASN A 67 -4.88 -12.50 4.50
C ASN A 67 -5.80 -11.39 3.99
N HIS A 68 -6.26 -11.45 2.73
CA HIS A 68 -7.14 -10.42 2.19
C HIS A 68 -8.58 -10.54 2.72
N ASP A 69 -9.18 -11.73 2.61
CA ASP A 69 -10.56 -11.94 3.01
C ASP A 69 -10.67 -12.15 4.53
N ALA A 70 -11.82 -11.83 5.11
CA ALA A 70 -12.11 -12.12 6.51
C ALA A 70 -12.26 -13.63 6.78
N ASP A 71 -12.24 -14.44 5.73
CA ASP A 71 -12.27 -15.90 5.74
C ASP A 71 -10.95 -16.46 5.21
N PHE A 72 -10.40 -17.46 5.90
CA PHE A 72 -9.24 -18.22 5.43
C PHE A 72 -9.62 -19.68 5.21
N MET A 73 -9.74 -20.08 3.95
CA MET A 73 -10.05 -21.48 3.55
C MET A 73 -11.33 -22.03 4.21
N GLY A 74 -12.38 -21.22 4.32
CA GLY A 74 -13.66 -21.59 4.94
C GLY A 74 -13.73 -21.38 6.45
N MET A 75 -12.72 -20.76 7.06
CA MET A 75 -12.67 -20.43 8.48
C MET A 75 -12.71 -18.93 8.68
N ASP A 76 -13.72 -18.40 9.37
CA ASP A 76 -13.82 -16.99 9.74
C ASP A 76 -12.66 -16.63 10.69
N ILE A 77 -11.78 -15.74 10.26
CA ILE A 77 -10.56 -15.39 10.99
C ILE A 77 -10.89 -14.79 12.35
N GLU A 78 -11.88 -13.91 12.43
CA GLU A 78 -12.23 -13.18 13.66
C GLU A 78 -12.85 -14.11 14.73
N HIS A 79 -13.40 -15.26 14.32
CA HIS A 79 -14.04 -16.26 15.19
C HIS A 79 -13.20 -17.54 15.35
N THR A 80 -11.97 -17.60 14.82
CA THR A 80 -11.09 -18.77 14.87
C THR A 80 -9.79 -18.42 15.58
N ASN A 81 -9.31 -19.30 16.48
CA ASN A 81 -7.98 -19.14 17.07
C ASN A 81 -6.88 -19.38 16.01
N TYR A 82 -5.75 -18.71 16.16
CA TYR A 82 -4.65 -18.87 15.23
C TYR A 82 -4.19 -20.33 15.07
N ALA A 83 -4.12 -21.07 16.19
CA ALA A 83 -3.74 -22.49 16.15
C ALA A 83 -4.63 -23.35 15.26
N ASP A 84 -5.93 -23.03 15.18
CA ASP A 84 -6.90 -23.77 14.35
C ASP A 84 -6.73 -23.42 12.86
N LEU A 85 -6.38 -22.16 12.52
CA LEU A 85 -6.06 -21.75 11.15
C LEU A 85 -4.85 -22.52 10.58
N LEU A 86 -3.92 -22.97 11.42
CA LEU A 86 -2.76 -23.77 11.01
C LEU A 86 -3.13 -25.19 10.53
N SER A 87 -4.38 -25.64 10.68
CA SER A 87 -4.85 -26.93 10.17
C SER A 87 -4.85 -27.01 8.64
N VAL A 88 -4.94 -25.88 7.95
CA VAL A 88 -4.88 -25.76 6.50
C VAL A 88 -3.62 -25.05 6.03
N SER A 89 -3.33 -25.12 4.72
CA SER A 89 -2.16 -24.48 4.12
C SER A 89 -2.54 -23.79 2.83
N LEU A 90 -1.78 -22.76 2.48
CA LEU A 90 -1.79 -22.14 1.17
C LEU A 90 -1.39 -23.17 0.09
N PRO A 91 -1.72 -22.94 -1.21
CA PRO A 91 -1.39 -23.87 -2.29
C PRO A 91 0.09 -24.25 -2.44
N ASN A 92 1.00 -23.36 -2.00
CA ASN A 92 2.44 -23.59 -2.00
C ASN A 92 2.97 -24.31 -0.73
N GLY A 93 2.08 -24.70 0.18
CA GLY A 93 2.41 -25.38 1.44
C GLY A 93 2.71 -24.44 2.63
N GLU A 94 2.78 -23.13 2.42
CA GLU A 94 2.89 -22.18 3.53
C GLU A 94 1.62 -22.19 4.39
N LYS A 95 1.77 -21.78 5.64
CA LYS A 95 0.65 -21.50 6.54
C LYS A 95 0.28 -20.01 6.41
N ILE A 96 -0.96 -19.66 6.85
CA ILE A 96 -1.31 -18.26 6.99
C ILE A 96 -0.26 -17.55 7.85
N PRO A 97 0.40 -16.49 7.34
CA PRO A 97 1.44 -15.82 8.11
C PRO A 97 0.84 -15.00 9.25
N THR A 98 1.51 -14.97 10.39
CA THR A 98 1.26 -13.87 11.36
C THR A 98 1.87 -12.59 10.82
N LEU A 99 1.33 -11.43 11.22
CA LEU A 99 1.94 -10.13 10.94
C LEU A 99 3.40 -10.08 11.39
N GLU A 100 3.70 -10.68 12.54
CA GLU A 100 5.07 -10.75 13.07
C GLU A 100 6.02 -11.49 12.13
N ALA A 101 5.61 -12.66 11.63
CA ALA A 101 6.42 -13.45 10.71
C ALA A 101 6.62 -12.70 9.36
N TYR A 102 5.57 -12.06 8.86
CA TYR A 102 5.60 -11.30 7.61
C TYR A 102 6.53 -10.08 7.71
N LEU A 103 6.41 -9.29 8.79
CA LEU A 103 7.28 -8.14 9.04
C LEU A 103 8.74 -8.57 9.26
N LYS A 104 9.00 -9.63 10.02
CA LYS A 104 10.37 -10.15 10.21
C LYS A 104 11.04 -10.52 8.91
N GLU A 105 10.28 -11.04 7.93
CA GLU A 105 10.83 -11.34 6.61
C GLU A 105 11.07 -10.05 5.83
N GLY A 106 10.10 -9.15 5.74
CA GLY A 106 10.20 -7.92 4.97
C GLY A 106 11.26 -6.95 5.48
N LEU A 107 11.50 -6.91 6.80
CA LEU A 107 12.48 -6.04 7.43
C LEU A 107 13.95 -6.55 7.35
N GLN A 108 14.21 -7.66 6.65
CA GLN A 108 15.59 -8.11 6.38
C GLN A 108 16.29 -7.28 5.30
N GLN A 109 15.59 -6.37 4.66
CA GLN A 109 16.07 -5.47 3.62
C GLN A 109 15.47 -4.06 3.82
N ASP A 110 15.96 -3.05 3.13
CA ASP A 110 15.60 -1.64 3.29
C ASP A 110 15.14 -0.94 1.98
N LYS A 111 14.97 -1.70 0.89
CA LYS A 111 14.65 -1.16 -0.44
C LYS A 111 13.16 -1.17 -0.74
N THR A 112 12.46 -2.25 -0.39
CA THR A 112 11.02 -2.41 -0.63
C THR A 112 10.25 -2.06 0.65
N ARG A 113 9.37 -1.08 0.57
CA ARG A 113 8.47 -0.67 1.66
C ARG A 113 7.44 -1.78 1.95
N MET A 114 7.03 -1.87 3.20
CA MET A 114 5.97 -2.75 3.66
C MET A 114 4.68 -1.93 3.75
N ILE A 115 3.74 -2.12 2.80
CA ILE A 115 2.50 -1.33 2.75
C ILE A 115 1.40 -2.14 3.44
N LEU A 116 1.14 -1.81 4.71
CA LEU A 116 0.26 -2.55 5.61
C LEU A 116 -1.18 -2.03 5.51
N GLU A 117 -2.10 -2.84 4.93
CA GLU A 117 -3.52 -2.55 5.00
C GLU A 117 -4.12 -3.06 6.31
N ILE A 118 -4.65 -2.13 7.12
CA ILE A 118 -5.48 -2.48 8.27
C ILE A 118 -6.90 -2.72 7.79
N LYS A 119 -7.33 -3.98 7.77
CA LYS A 119 -8.67 -4.37 7.33
C LYS A 119 -9.72 -3.93 8.35
N LYS A 120 -10.85 -3.49 7.83
CA LYS A 120 -12.03 -3.22 8.67
C LYS A 120 -12.58 -4.52 9.22
N ALA A 121 -12.67 -4.64 10.54
CA ALA A 121 -13.18 -5.82 11.21
C ALA A 121 -14.70 -5.97 11.02
N PRO A 122 -15.20 -7.17 10.67
CA PRO A 122 -16.65 -7.44 10.56
C PRO A 122 -17.43 -7.14 11.85
N SER A 123 -16.86 -7.38 13.02
CA SER A 123 -17.47 -7.09 14.34
C SER A 123 -17.51 -5.58 14.66
N GLY A 124 -16.88 -4.74 13.84
CA GLY A 124 -17.02 -3.30 13.89
C GLY A 124 -15.82 -2.53 14.47
N LYS A 125 -16.04 -1.24 14.68
CA LYS A 125 -15.02 -0.23 14.97
C LYS A 125 -14.09 -0.61 16.13
N GLY A 126 -14.61 -1.11 17.25
CA GLY A 126 -13.78 -1.44 18.41
C GLY A 126 -12.70 -2.47 18.11
N HIS A 127 -13.04 -3.50 17.32
CA HIS A 127 -12.11 -4.54 16.90
C HIS A 127 -11.10 -4.02 15.87
N THR A 128 -11.54 -3.18 14.93
CA THR A 128 -10.64 -2.49 13.97
C THR A 128 -9.59 -1.65 14.70
N LEU A 129 -10.00 -0.85 15.69
CA LEU A 129 -9.07 -0.01 16.45
C LEU A 129 -8.10 -0.85 17.30
N LEU A 130 -8.56 -1.96 17.89
CA LEU A 130 -7.67 -2.88 18.61
C LEU A 130 -6.65 -3.53 17.67
N LEU A 131 -7.05 -3.95 16.47
CA LEU A 131 -6.12 -4.42 15.43
C LEU A 131 -5.10 -3.34 15.08
N THR A 132 -5.54 -2.10 14.90
CA THR A 132 -4.69 -0.95 14.61
C THR A 132 -3.60 -0.77 15.68
N GLU A 133 -4.00 -0.73 16.96
CA GLU A 133 -3.05 -0.61 18.08
C GLU A 133 -2.02 -1.74 18.11
N LYS A 134 -2.48 -2.98 17.91
CA LYS A 134 -1.59 -4.16 17.90
C LYS A 134 -0.62 -4.15 16.71
N ALA A 135 -1.11 -3.80 15.51
CA ALA A 135 -0.26 -3.74 14.32
C ALA A 135 0.83 -2.67 14.49
N VAL A 136 0.46 -1.47 14.91
CA VAL A 136 1.41 -0.37 15.18
C VAL A 136 2.41 -0.75 16.29
N ALA A 137 1.94 -1.34 17.38
CA ALA A 137 2.81 -1.78 18.47
C ALA A 137 3.84 -2.82 17.99
N LEU A 138 3.42 -3.76 17.15
CA LEU A 138 4.31 -4.79 16.60
C LEU A 138 5.35 -4.19 15.63
N VAL A 139 4.96 -3.26 14.75
CA VAL A 139 5.90 -2.55 13.87
C VAL A 139 6.97 -1.85 14.71
N LYS A 140 6.59 -1.11 15.76
CA LYS A 140 7.53 -0.46 16.69
C LYS A 140 8.43 -1.45 17.41
N GLN A 141 7.86 -2.56 17.90
CA GLN A 141 8.64 -3.61 18.58
C GLN A 141 9.72 -4.21 17.68
N LEU A 142 9.46 -4.29 16.38
CA LEU A 142 10.39 -4.84 15.39
C LEU A 142 11.33 -3.78 14.77
N GLY A 143 11.19 -2.49 15.14
CA GLY A 143 11.98 -1.39 14.60
C GLY A 143 11.69 -1.11 13.12
N GLY A 144 10.43 -1.31 12.70
CA GLY A 144 10.00 -1.18 11.31
C GLY A 144 9.41 0.18 10.95
N GLU A 145 9.42 1.18 11.87
CA GLU A 145 8.74 2.46 11.69
C GLU A 145 9.17 3.22 10.42
N ASP A 146 10.45 3.13 10.08
CA ASP A 146 10.99 3.80 8.89
C ASP A 146 10.71 3.04 7.59
N GLN A 147 10.15 1.83 7.64
CA GLN A 147 9.98 0.96 6.47
C GLN A 147 8.53 0.54 6.23
N VAL A 148 7.63 0.75 7.21
CA VAL A 148 6.21 0.43 7.11
C VAL A 148 5.40 1.68 6.84
N GLU A 149 4.56 1.62 5.81
CA GLU A 149 3.53 2.59 5.47
C GLU A 149 2.15 1.95 5.71
N TYR A 150 1.15 2.76 6.08
CA TYR A 150 -0.16 2.24 6.47
C TYR A 150 -1.24 2.70 5.50
N ILE A 151 -2.15 1.79 5.16
CA ILE A 151 -3.32 2.11 4.36
C ILE A 151 -4.57 1.50 5.01
N THR A 152 -5.73 2.11 4.84
CA THR A 152 -6.99 1.57 5.39
C THR A 152 -8.23 2.21 4.77
N PHE A 153 -9.31 1.44 4.68
CA PHE A 153 -10.66 1.92 4.37
C PHE A 153 -11.38 2.50 5.60
N ASP A 154 -10.91 2.19 6.81
CA ASP A 154 -11.54 2.69 8.04
C ASP A 154 -10.94 4.04 8.42
N PHE A 155 -11.78 5.08 8.37
CA PHE A 155 -11.36 6.45 8.65
C PHE A 155 -10.74 6.62 10.04
N ASP A 156 -11.38 6.04 11.06
CA ASP A 156 -10.90 6.18 12.44
C ASP A 156 -9.61 5.40 12.69
N ALA A 157 -9.43 4.26 12.02
CA ALA A 157 -8.19 3.49 12.08
C ALA A 157 -7.00 4.29 11.52
N GLY A 158 -7.15 4.94 10.35
CA GLY A 158 -6.10 5.78 9.78
C GLY A 158 -5.77 6.99 10.64
N VAL A 159 -6.79 7.66 11.20
CA VAL A 159 -6.57 8.76 12.17
C VAL A 159 -5.81 8.25 13.40
N LEU A 160 -6.16 7.06 13.92
CA LEU A 160 -5.44 6.46 15.05
C LEU A 160 -3.99 6.14 14.70
N VAL A 161 -3.70 5.58 13.51
CA VAL A 161 -2.32 5.36 13.04
C VAL A 161 -1.54 6.67 13.06
N SER A 162 -2.08 7.74 12.44
CA SER A 162 -1.42 9.05 12.39
C SER A 162 -1.08 9.63 13.78
N GLN A 163 -1.93 9.34 14.78
CA GLN A 163 -1.69 9.74 16.18
C GLN A 163 -0.62 8.87 16.86
N LEU A 164 -0.63 7.57 16.60
CA LEU A 164 0.29 6.62 17.22
C LEU A 164 1.69 6.66 16.58
N THR A 165 1.80 7.05 15.30
CA THR A 165 3.04 7.06 14.50
C THR A 165 3.25 8.42 13.82
N PRO A 166 3.47 9.50 14.57
CA PRO A 166 3.72 10.80 13.95
C PRO A 166 4.91 10.74 12.98
N GLY A 167 4.68 11.12 11.72
CA GLY A 167 5.69 11.11 10.67
C GLY A 167 5.69 9.86 9.78
N SER A 168 4.90 8.84 10.07
CA SER A 168 4.68 7.71 9.13
C SER A 168 3.75 8.11 7.99
N GLU A 169 3.90 7.45 6.83
CA GLU A 169 2.96 7.56 5.73
C GLU A 169 1.68 6.80 6.05
N VAL A 170 0.54 7.49 5.93
CA VAL A 170 -0.79 6.94 6.16
C VAL A 170 -1.72 7.36 5.03
N ALA A 171 -2.24 6.39 4.27
CA ALA A 171 -3.13 6.65 3.15
C ALA A 171 -4.58 6.21 3.43
N TYR A 172 -5.53 7.03 2.96
CA TYR A 172 -6.94 6.71 2.98
C TYR A 172 -7.37 6.04 1.68
N LEU A 173 -8.17 4.96 1.78
CA LEU A 173 -8.52 4.10 0.65
C LEU A 173 -9.93 4.33 0.08
N ASN A 174 -10.87 4.85 0.87
CA ASN A 174 -12.30 4.77 0.54
C ASN A 174 -12.74 5.69 -0.63
N GLY A 175 -11.98 6.76 -0.93
CA GLY A 175 -12.23 7.60 -2.10
C GLY A 175 -13.43 8.53 -2.00
N ASP A 176 -13.95 8.76 -0.81
CA ASP A 176 -15.11 9.62 -0.51
C ASP A 176 -14.73 10.97 0.12
N LEU A 177 -13.43 11.24 0.29
CA LEU A 177 -12.88 12.50 0.80
C LEU A 177 -12.00 13.17 -0.26
N ALA A 178 -12.15 14.48 -0.43
CA ALA A 178 -11.19 15.28 -1.17
C ALA A 178 -9.82 15.29 -0.47
N PRO A 179 -8.69 15.44 -1.20
CA PRO A 179 -7.34 15.45 -0.61
C PRO A 179 -7.18 16.40 0.56
N SER A 180 -7.69 17.63 0.45
CA SER A 180 -7.63 18.64 1.51
C SER A 180 -8.39 18.24 2.80
N GLU A 181 -9.45 17.42 2.68
CA GLU A 181 -10.19 16.90 3.83
C GLU A 181 -9.43 15.74 4.48
N ALA A 182 -8.88 14.83 3.68
CA ALA A 182 -8.01 13.75 4.16
C ALA A 182 -6.79 14.33 4.91
N LYS A 183 -6.13 15.35 4.34
CA LYS A 183 -4.99 16.04 4.97
C LYS A 183 -5.32 16.62 6.33
N LYS A 184 -6.46 17.32 6.46
CA LYS A 184 -6.93 17.90 7.74
C LYS A 184 -7.18 16.84 8.80
N SER A 185 -7.47 15.61 8.40
CA SER A 185 -7.71 14.47 9.28
C SER A 185 -6.43 13.74 9.71
N GLY A 186 -5.27 14.16 9.18
CA GLY A 186 -3.98 13.59 9.54
C GLY A 186 -3.42 12.57 8.55
N TYR A 187 -4.11 12.34 7.42
CA TYR A 187 -3.56 11.51 6.34
C TYR A 187 -2.45 12.24 5.59
N THR A 188 -1.42 11.52 5.19
CA THR A 188 -0.29 12.04 4.43
C THR A 188 -0.39 11.71 2.95
N SER A 189 -1.30 10.79 2.59
CA SER A 189 -1.47 10.24 1.26
C SER A 189 -2.92 9.91 0.97
N ILE A 190 -3.29 9.87 -0.30
CA ILE A 190 -4.53 9.27 -0.80
C ILE A 190 -4.19 8.08 -1.68
N ASP A 191 -4.90 6.98 -1.47
CA ASP A 191 -4.72 5.73 -2.20
C ASP A 191 -6.07 5.24 -2.69
N TYR A 192 -6.52 5.73 -3.85
CA TYR A 192 -7.89 5.54 -4.28
C TYR A 192 -8.01 4.62 -5.49
N ASN A 193 -9.18 4.00 -5.59
CA ASN A 193 -9.53 3.23 -6.79
C ASN A 193 -9.45 4.10 -8.05
N ILE A 194 -8.98 3.55 -9.15
CA ILE A 194 -8.84 4.26 -10.44
C ILE A 194 -10.11 4.97 -10.88
N LYS A 195 -11.30 4.45 -10.53
CA LYS A 195 -12.59 5.08 -10.85
C LYS A 195 -12.77 6.42 -10.15
N VAL A 196 -12.20 6.59 -8.96
CA VAL A 196 -12.23 7.87 -8.23
C VAL A 196 -11.46 8.92 -9.01
N TYR A 197 -10.23 8.63 -9.43
CA TYR A 197 -9.43 9.56 -10.23
C TYR A 197 -9.98 9.83 -11.63
N ARG A 198 -10.77 8.92 -12.18
CA ARG A 198 -11.50 9.17 -13.43
C ARG A 198 -12.68 10.13 -13.24
N ASN A 199 -13.33 10.08 -12.09
CA ASN A 199 -14.43 10.97 -11.73
C ASN A 199 -13.93 12.32 -11.19
N HIS A 200 -12.77 12.35 -10.55
CA HIS A 200 -12.14 13.49 -9.91
C HIS A 200 -10.66 13.62 -10.35
N PRO A 201 -10.40 13.89 -11.64
CA PRO A 201 -9.02 13.98 -12.14
C PRO A 201 -8.22 15.12 -11.51
N GLU A 202 -8.90 16.15 -11.01
CA GLU A 202 -8.31 17.28 -10.29
C GLU A 202 -7.71 16.90 -8.93
N TRP A 203 -8.12 15.79 -8.32
CA TRP A 203 -7.66 15.37 -6.98
C TRP A 203 -6.18 14.97 -6.97
N ILE A 204 -5.62 14.52 -8.10
CA ILE A 204 -4.18 14.24 -8.21
C ILE A 204 -3.37 15.52 -7.99
N GLU A 205 -3.73 16.60 -8.71
CA GLU A 205 -3.04 17.88 -8.59
C GLU A 205 -3.32 18.54 -7.23
N GLU A 206 -4.55 18.40 -6.70
CA GLU A 206 -4.92 18.90 -5.37
C GLU A 206 -4.08 18.23 -4.27
N ALA A 207 -3.93 16.89 -4.31
CA ALA A 207 -3.10 16.15 -3.37
C ALA A 207 -1.64 16.64 -3.39
N HIS A 208 -1.07 16.79 -4.58
CA HIS A 208 0.31 17.30 -4.72
C HIS A 208 0.47 18.73 -4.16
N LYS A 209 -0.52 19.61 -4.36
CA LYS A 209 -0.51 20.97 -3.75
C LYS A 209 -0.54 20.93 -2.23
N GLU A 210 -1.19 19.93 -1.65
CA GLU A 210 -1.22 19.70 -0.20
C GLU A 210 0.02 18.93 0.31
N ASN A 211 1.01 18.67 -0.54
CA ASN A 211 2.17 17.82 -0.25
C ASN A 211 1.77 16.41 0.23
N MET A 212 0.75 15.84 -0.39
CA MET A 212 0.35 14.45 -0.25
C MET A 212 0.81 13.64 -1.45
N THR A 213 1.14 12.38 -1.24
CA THR A 213 1.37 11.44 -2.34
C THR A 213 0.06 10.81 -2.82
N VAL A 214 0.06 10.35 -4.06
CA VAL A 214 -1.09 9.76 -4.73
C VAL A 214 -0.76 8.35 -5.17
N ASN A 215 -1.48 7.37 -4.65
CA ASN A 215 -1.47 6.00 -5.11
C ASN A 215 -2.80 5.66 -5.81
N VAL A 216 -2.76 4.73 -6.74
CA VAL A 216 -3.96 4.23 -7.45
C VAL A 216 -3.99 2.71 -7.46
N TRP A 217 -5.15 2.11 -7.15
CA TRP A 217 -5.38 0.67 -7.14
C TRP A 217 -6.68 0.25 -7.82
N THR A 218 -6.87 -1.03 -8.22
CA THR A 218 -5.82 -1.95 -8.61
C THR A 218 -5.70 -1.85 -10.11
N VAL A 219 -4.54 -1.44 -10.63
CA VAL A 219 -4.34 -1.12 -12.03
C VAL A 219 -3.57 -2.24 -12.71
N ASN A 220 -4.23 -2.99 -13.62
CA ASN A 220 -3.68 -4.25 -14.16
C ASN A 220 -3.55 -4.26 -15.68
N THR A 221 -4.14 -3.29 -16.40
CA THR A 221 -4.04 -3.20 -17.88
C THR A 221 -3.00 -2.17 -18.29
N GLU A 222 -2.33 -2.38 -19.40
CA GLU A 222 -1.35 -1.43 -19.96
C GLU A 222 -1.98 -0.05 -20.22
N GLU A 223 -3.21 -0.04 -20.74
CA GLU A 223 -3.95 1.20 -21.01
C GLU A 223 -4.16 2.01 -19.71
N ASP A 224 -4.61 1.37 -18.65
CA ASP A 224 -4.83 2.02 -17.35
C ASP A 224 -3.51 2.45 -16.71
N MET A 225 -2.46 1.64 -16.81
CA MET A 225 -1.12 1.98 -16.32
C MET A 225 -0.60 3.24 -17.00
N MET A 226 -0.68 3.29 -18.34
CA MET A 226 -0.25 4.44 -19.13
C MET A 226 -1.06 5.70 -18.83
N ASP A 227 -2.39 5.57 -18.65
CA ASP A 227 -3.24 6.69 -18.25
C ASP A 227 -2.82 7.28 -16.90
N MET A 228 -2.57 6.45 -15.90
CA MET A 228 -2.17 6.91 -14.57
C MET A 228 -0.75 7.48 -14.54
N ILE A 229 0.19 6.90 -15.29
CA ILE A 229 1.55 7.46 -15.45
C ILE A 229 1.48 8.85 -16.08
N GLN A 230 0.68 9.04 -17.14
CA GLN A 230 0.49 10.34 -17.79
C GLN A 230 -0.13 11.38 -16.85
N LYS A 231 -0.99 10.93 -15.93
CA LYS A 231 -1.58 11.77 -14.86
C LYS A 231 -0.62 12.05 -13.71
N LYS A 232 0.60 11.46 -13.74
CA LYS A 232 1.66 11.67 -12.76
C LYS A 232 1.27 11.24 -11.34
N VAL A 233 0.59 10.10 -11.18
CA VAL A 233 0.42 9.49 -9.87
C VAL A 233 1.79 9.04 -9.34
N ASP A 234 2.02 9.12 -8.04
CA ASP A 234 3.30 8.76 -7.42
C ASP A 234 3.50 7.25 -7.36
N PHE A 235 2.41 6.50 -7.20
CA PHE A 235 2.43 5.05 -7.10
C PHE A 235 1.30 4.41 -7.89
N ILE A 236 1.58 3.21 -8.38
CA ILE A 236 0.57 2.30 -8.94
C ILE A 236 0.64 0.97 -8.21
N THR A 237 -0.46 0.61 -7.54
CA THR A 237 -0.67 -0.70 -6.93
C THR A 237 -1.28 -1.65 -7.96
N THR A 238 -0.58 -2.76 -8.25
CA THR A 238 -0.92 -3.68 -9.34
C THR A 238 -0.67 -5.15 -8.99
N ASN A 239 -1.46 -6.05 -9.62
CA ASN A 239 -1.19 -7.50 -9.65
C ASN A 239 -0.17 -7.90 -10.72
N GLU A 240 0.29 -6.95 -11.54
CA GLU A 240 1.18 -7.16 -12.69
C GLU A 240 2.45 -6.30 -12.58
N PRO A 241 3.22 -6.39 -11.46
CA PRO A 241 4.36 -5.51 -11.24
C PRO A 241 5.42 -5.65 -12.34
N GLU A 242 5.67 -6.87 -12.84
CA GLU A 242 6.63 -7.12 -13.93
C GLU A 242 6.26 -6.36 -15.20
N ARG A 243 4.96 -6.39 -15.57
CA ARG A 243 4.43 -5.63 -16.72
C ARG A 243 4.64 -4.13 -16.55
N LEU A 244 4.40 -3.60 -15.35
CA LEU A 244 4.60 -2.18 -15.09
C LEU A 244 6.09 -1.80 -15.14
N PHE A 245 7.00 -2.67 -14.67
CA PHE A 245 8.44 -2.48 -14.85
C PHE A 245 8.83 -2.37 -16.33
N ASP A 246 8.30 -3.27 -17.18
CA ASP A 246 8.56 -3.24 -18.63
C ASP A 246 8.08 -1.94 -19.26
N LEU A 247 6.86 -1.46 -18.93
CA LEU A 247 6.31 -0.21 -19.43
C LEU A 247 7.13 1.01 -19.02
N LEU A 248 7.54 1.10 -17.76
CA LEU A 248 8.36 2.21 -17.25
C LEU A 248 9.77 2.20 -17.87
N SER A 249 10.33 1.02 -18.12
CA SER A 249 11.65 0.87 -18.76
C SER A 249 11.63 1.28 -20.24
N ALA A 250 10.52 1.06 -20.94
CA ALA A 250 10.35 1.43 -22.35
C ALA A 250 10.21 2.95 -22.58
N GLN A 251 9.96 3.74 -21.52
CA GLN A 251 9.82 5.21 -21.59
C GLN A 251 11.13 5.97 -21.37
N LYS A 252 12.19 5.27 -21.01
CA LYS A 252 13.56 5.80 -20.80
C LYS A 252 14.37 5.77 -22.08
#